data_259b7cd089afd8cfa33d49c90692300a
#
_entry.id   259b7cd089afd8cfa33d49c90692300a
#
_cell.length_a   1.000
_cell.length_b   1.000
_cell.length_c   1.000
_cell.angle_alpha   90.00
_cell.angle_beta   90.00
_cell.angle_gamma   90.00
#
_symmetry.space_group_name_H-M   'P 1'
#
loop_
_entity.id
_entity.type
_entity.pdbx_description
1 polymer ?
#
loop_
_entity_poly.entity_id
_entity_poly.type
_entity_poly.pdbx_seq_one_letter_code
_entity_poly.pdbx_strand_id
1 'polypeptide(L)'
;DEKVLKITVCDSSKSIFNSIMRKLKEINDIEVLEVSHMSRKMIKQGTEDVPIEYFYTEISAKNVDKWNALQVLKNKMQIAEEQIVTIGDNLNDKMMIEKAKLGIAMGQSTPYVKEIADKITYSNIEDGVAYALDNLI
;
A
#
# COMPACT_ATOMS: atom_id res chain seq x y z
N ASP A 1 28.55 -3.77 -3.25
CA ASP A 1 27.51 -2.80 -3.71
C ASP A 1 26.22 -3.11 -2.97
N GLU A 2 25.86 -2.26 -2.00
CA GLU A 2 24.56 -2.35 -1.34
C GLU A 2 23.47 -1.89 -2.30
N LYS A 3 22.47 -2.73 -2.52
CA LYS A 3 21.31 -2.37 -3.35
C LYS A 3 20.26 -1.70 -2.48
N VAL A 4 19.89 -0.47 -2.82
CA VAL A 4 18.76 0.21 -2.19
C VAL A 4 17.47 -0.44 -2.67
N LEU A 5 16.69 -0.99 -1.74
CA LEU A 5 15.41 -1.65 -2.03
C LEU A 5 14.25 -0.65 -2.03
N LYS A 6 14.29 0.30 -1.11
CA LYS A 6 13.22 1.30 -0.91
C LYS A 6 13.77 2.55 -0.26
N ILE A 7 13.24 3.71 -0.63
CA ILE A 7 13.51 5.01 -0.01
C ILE A 7 12.19 5.55 0.53
N THR A 8 12.21 6.09 1.74
CA THR A 8 11.06 6.81 2.31
C THR A 8 11.39 8.29 2.40
N VAL A 9 10.50 9.12 1.90
CA VAL A 9 10.56 10.59 2.07
C VAL A 9 9.49 10.99 3.06
N CYS A 10 9.87 11.79 4.05
CA CYS A 10 8.98 12.24 5.11
C CYS A 10 9.22 13.73 5.39
N ASP A 11 8.14 14.50 5.51
CA ASP A 11 8.20 15.92 5.90
C ASP A 11 6.94 16.33 6.66
N SER A 12 7.08 17.25 7.59
CA SER A 12 5.94 17.87 8.31
C SER A 12 5.29 19.02 7.54
N SER A 13 5.99 19.58 6.56
CA SER A 13 5.49 20.63 5.69
C SER A 13 4.83 20.04 4.44
N LYS A 14 3.52 20.20 4.32
CA LYS A 14 2.75 19.77 3.14
C LYS A 14 3.26 20.41 1.84
N SER A 15 3.70 21.67 1.89
CA SER A 15 4.19 22.38 0.70
C SER A 15 5.53 21.82 0.21
N ILE A 16 6.45 21.52 1.14
CA ILE A 16 7.74 20.89 0.81
C ILE A 16 7.49 19.49 0.28
N PHE A 17 6.69 18.69 0.99
CA PHE A 17 6.34 17.34 0.56
C PHE A 17 5.75 17.32 -0.86
N ASN A 18 4.76 18.16 -1.15
CA ASN A 18 4.16 18.26 -2.49
C ASN A 18 5.17 18.70 -3.57
N SER A 19 6.12 19.56 -3.23
CA SER A 19 7.18 19.96 -4.16
C SER A 19 8.12 18.81 -4.49
N ILE A 20 8.47 17.99 -3.49
CA ILE A 20 9.27 16.77 -3.67
C ILE A 20 8.50 15.76 -4.52
N MET A 21 7.23 15.49 -4.21
CA MET A 21 6.39 14.55 -4.95
C MET A 21 6.29 14.91 -6.43
N ARG A 22 6.13 16.20 -6.74
CA ARG A 22 6.09 16.65 -8.14
C ARG A 22 7.37 16.31 -8.89
N LYS A 23 8.55 16.52 -8.28
CA LYS A 23 9.84 16.20 -8.90
C LYS A 23 10.06 14.70 -9.04
N LEU A 24 9.64 13.92 -8.04
CA LEU A 24 9.75 12.45 -8.09
C LEU A 24 8.92 11.85 -9.23
N LYS A 25 7.75 12.39 -9.51
CA LYS A 25 6.88 11.93 -10.61
C LYS A 25 7.46 12.16 -12.01
N GLU A 26 8.47 13.02 -12.15
CA GLU A 26 9.18 13.25 -13.41
C GLU A 26 10.25 12.17 -13.69
N ILE A 27 10.56 11.32 -12.73
CA ILE A 27 11.58 10.27 -12.84
C ILE A 27 10.92 8.97 -13.33
N ASN A 28 11.28 8.51 -14.52
CA ASN A 28 10.63 7.38 -15.18
C ASN A 28 11.02 5.99 -14.63
N ASP A 29 12.15 5.90 -13.93
CA ASP A 29 12.72 4.60 -13.50
C ASP A 29 12.36 4.23 -12.06
N ILE A 30 11.50 5.02 -11.42
CA ILE A 30 11.01 4.78 -10.07
C ILE A 30 9.49 4.68 -10.04
N GLU A 31 9.00 3.98 -9.04
CA GLU A 31 7.61 3.98 -8.62
C GLU A 31 7.49 4.80 -7.35
N VAL A 32 6.59 5.77 -7.35
CA VAL A 32 6.30 6.61 -6.18
C VAL A 32 4.92 6.24 -5.67
N LEU A 33 4.87 5.63 -4.51
CA LEU A 33 3.62 5.27 -3.89
C LEU A 33 2.92 6.55 -3.39
N GLU A 34 1.79 6.89 -3.96
CA GLU A 34 0.95 8.00 -3.49
C GLU A 34 0.28 7.64 -2.16
N VAL A 35 1.05 7.54 -1.12
CA VAL A 35 0.52 7.44 0.23
C VAL A 35 0.45 8.85 0.81
N SER A 36 -0.69 9.47 0.66
CA SER A 36 -1.04 10.61 1.49
C SER A 36 -1.43 10.13 2.90
N HIS A 37 -0.54 9.40 3.55
CA HIS A 37 -0.74 9.07 4.95
C HIS A 37 -0.26 10.27 5.76
N MET A 38 -1.21 10.93 6.35
CA MET A 38 -0.99 11.85 7.44
C MET A 38 -0.86 10.99 8.71
N SER A 39 0.37 10.72 9.11
CA SER A 39 0.63 10.09 10.39
C SER A 39 0.73 11.16 11.45
N ARG A 40 -0.01 11.02 12.55
CA ARG A 40 0.14 11.87 13.74
C ARG A 40 1.08 11.20 14.71
N LYS A 41 2.12 11.92 15.12
CA LYS A 41 3.02 11.50 16.18
C LYS A 41 3.04 12.56 17.27
N MET A 42 2.95 12.12 18.53
CA MET A 42 3.17 13.00 19.66
C MET A 42 4.68 13.20 19.84
N ILE A 43 5.12 14.43 19.87
CA ILE A 43 6.50 14.80 20.20
C ILE A 43 6.52 15.68 21.45
N LYS A 44 7.58 15.55 22.24
CA LYS A 44 7.78 16.43 23.40
C LYS A 44 8.37 17.76 22.95
N GLN A 45 7.65 18.85 23.22
CA GLN A 45 8.16 20.20 23.17
C GLN A 45 8.25 20.75 24.60
N GLY A 46 9.44 20.65 25.20
CA GLY A 46 9.61 20.92 26.63
C GLY A 46 8.90 19.88 27.49
N THR A 47 7.90 20.30 28.26
CA THR A 47 7.07 19.39 29.13
C THR A 47 5.76 18.97 28.49
N GLU A 48 5.40 19.52 27.31
CA GLU A 48 4.12 19.26 26.64
C GLU A 48 4.28 18.27 25.49
N ASP A 49 3.29 17.39 25.35
CA ASP A 49 3.16 16.50 24.18
C ASP A 49 2.36 17.21 23.09
N VAL A 50 3.03 17.51 21.96
CA VAL A 50 2.42 18.21 20.82
C VAL A 50 2.23 17.24 19.66
N PRO A 51 1.04 17.15 19.05
CA PRO A 51 0.84 16.32 17.87
C PRO A 51 1.49 16.94 16.65
N ILE A 52 2.34 16.20 15.96
CA ILE A 52 2.89 16.58 14.66
C ILE A 52 2.32 15.67 13.58
N GLU A 53 1.91 16.28 12.48
CA GLU A 53 1.49 15.59 11.27
C GLU A 53 2.66 15.45 10.33
N TYR A 54 2.85 14.24 9.78
CA TYR A 54 3.87 13.94 8.78
C TYR A 54 3.21 13.45 7.50
N PHE A 55 3.68 13.96 6.39
CA PHE A 55 3.42 13.44 5.07
C PHE A 55 4.57 12.52 4.69
N TYR A 56 4.29 11.35 4.16
CA TYR A 56 5.33 10.45 3.71
C TYR A 56 4.95 9.74 2.42
N THR A 57 5.95 9.34 1.67
CA THR A 57 5.83 8.48 0.50
C THR A 57 6.96 7.46 0.48
N GLU A 58 6.72 6.37 -0.20
CA GLU A 58 7.69 5.34 -0.48
C GLU A 58 8.07 5.36 -1.95
N ILE A 59 9.35 5.19 -2.22
CA ILE A 59 9.93 5.15 -3.55
C ILE A 59 10.60 3.79 -3.71
N SER A 60 10.25 3.07 -4.76
CA SER A 60 10.87 1.81 -5.17
C SER A 60 11.35 1.89 -6.61
N ALA A 61 12.11 0.92 -7.05
CA ALA A 61 12.39 0.76 -8.47
C ALA A 61 11.09 0.44 -9.21
N LYS A 62 11.04 0.81 -10.49
CA LYS A 62 9.88 0.53 -11.35
C LYS A 62 9.55 -0.96 -11.37
N ASN A 63 8.28 -1.30 -11.35
CA ASN A 63 7.75 -2.66 -11.29
C ASN A 63 8.09 -3.43 -9.99
N VAL A 64 8.47 -2.73 -8.92
CA VAL A 64 8.64 -3.33 -7.59
C VAL A 64 7.39 -3.06 -6.77
N ASP A 65 6.41 -3.93 -6.91
CA ASP A 65 5.14 -3.90 -6.20
C ASP A 65 4.75 -5.31 -5.70
N LYS A 66 3.69 -5.42 -4.94
CA LYS A 66 3.22 -6.69 -4.37
C LYS A 66 2.75 -7.67 -5.45
N TRP A 67 2.14 -7.19 -6.53
CA TRP A 67 1.70 -8.05 -7.63
C TRP A 67 2.88 -8.70 -8.36
N ASN A 68 3.91 -7.91 -8.70
CA ASN A 68 5.10 -8.45 -9.35
C ASN A 68 5.84 -9.45 -8.45
N ALA A 69 5.86 -9.23 -7.12
CA ALA A 69 6.39 -10.22 -6.17
C ALA A 69 5.57 -11.52 -6.19
N LEU A 70 4.23 -11.42 -6.25
CA LEU A 70 3.34 -12.58 -6.39
C LEU A 70 3.58 -13.33 -7.71
N GLN A 71 3.85 -12.63 -8.82
CA GLN A 71 4.17 -13.29 -10.10
C GLN A 71 5.46 -14.11 -10.02
N VAL A 72 6.49 -13.61 -9.33
CA VAL A 72 7.71 -14.38 -9.08
C VAL A 72 7.41 -15.64 -8.27
N LEU A 73 6.63 -15.51 -7.21
CA LEU A 73 6.24 -16.63 -6.34
C LEU A 73 5.37 -17.65 -7.10
N LYS A 74 4.37 -17.17 -7.84
CA LYS A 74 3.51 -17.98 -8.70
C LYS A 74 4.32 -18.86 -9.64
N ASN A 75 5.26 -18.25 -10.36
CA ASN A 75 6.11 -18.98 -11.31
C ASN A 75 7.00 -20.01 -10.60
N LYS A 76 7.57 -19.68 -9.45
CA LYS A 76 8.40 -20.59 -8.66
C LYS A 76 7.60 -21.79 -8.12
N MET A 77 6.35 -21.56 -7.74
CA MET A 77 5.45 -22.60 -7.19
C MET A 77 4.62 -23.30 -8.26
N GLN A 78 4.69 -22.89 -9.52
CA GLN A 78 3.90 -23.39 -10.63
C GLN A 78 2.38 -23.30 -10.40
N ILE A 79 1.93 -22.23 -9.77
CA ILE A 79 0.51 -21.94 -9.51
C ILE A 79 -0.08 -21.23 -10.74
N ALA A 80 -1.28 -21.62 -11.15
CA ALA A 80 -2.00 -20.92 -12.22
C ALA A 80 -2.55 -19.56 -11.71
N GLU A 81 -2.68 -18.58 -12.61
CA GLU A 81 -3.13 -17.24 -12.22
C GLU A 81 -4.57 -17.26 -11.69
N GLU A 82 -5.38 -18.16 -12.19
CA GLU A 82 -6.76 -18.39 -11.79
C GLU A 82 -6.90 -18.91 -10.34
N GLN A 83 -5.80 -19.34 -9.75
CA GLN A 83 -5.76 -19.82 -8.36
C GLN A 83 -5.32 -18.75 -7.36
N ILE A 84 -5.04 -17.52 -7.85
CA ILE A 84 -4.57 -16.42 -6.99
C ILE A 84 -5.77 -15.66 -6.46
N VAL A 85 -5.89 -15.65 -5.15
CA VAL A 85 -6.79 -14.77 -4.39
C VAL A 85 -5.95 -13.81 -3.57
N THR A 86 -6.35 -12.55 -3.51
CA THR A 86 -5.64 -11.53 -2.74
C THR A 86 -6.58 -10.80 -1.81
N ILE A 87 -6.07 -10.44 -0.63
CA ILE A 87 -6.78 -9.62 0.35
C ILE A 87 -5.88 -8.43 0.69
N GLY A 88 -6.42 -7.22 0.65
CA GLY A 88 -5.65 -6.02 0.93
C GLY A 88 -6.50 -4.87 1.44
N ASP A 89 -5.86 -3.82 1.95
CA ASP A 89 -6.56 -2.70 2.58
C ASP A 89 -6.08 -1.31 2.11
N ASN A 90 -4.95 -1.22 1.42
CA ASN A 90 -4.33 0.07 1.12
C ASN A 90 -3.89 0.18 -0.35
N LEU A 91 -3.45 1.37 -0.74
CA LEU A 91 -3.02 1.67 -2.13
C LEU A 91 -1.84 0.81 -2.60
N ASN A 92 -0.96 0.39 -1.70
CA ASN A 92 0.13 -0.54 -2.04
C ASN A 92 -0.36 -1.97 -2.37
N ASP A 93 -1.63 -2.28 -2.08
CA ASP A 93 -2.29 -3.55 -2.43
C ASP A 93 -3.06 -3.45 -3.75
N LYS A 94 -3.23 -2.24 -4.29
CA LYS A 94 -4.04 -1.97 -5.47
C LYS A 94 -3.82 -2.99 -6.58
N MET A 95 -2.57 -3.12 -7.03
CA MET A 95 -2.24 -3.95 -8.19
C MET A 95 -2.54 -5.44 -7.95
N MET A 96 -2.35 -5.94 -6.73
CA MET A 96 -2.66 -7.33 -6.43
C MET A 96 -4.16 -7.57 -6.29
N ILE A 97 -4.93 -6.57 -5.78
CA ILE A 97 -6.40 -6.65 -5.71
C ILE A 97 -7.01 -6.61 -7.11
N GLU A 98 -6.56 -5.69 -7.96
CA GLU A 98 -7.12 -5.47 -9.31
C GLU A 98 -6.80 -6.62 -10.28
N LYS A 99 -5.64 -7.28 -10.13
CA LYS A 99 -5.14 -8.27 -11.09
C LYS A 99 -5.32 -9.72 -10.69
N ALA A 100 -5.58 -10.02 -9.42
CA ALA A 100 -5.85 -11.38 -9.00
C ALA A 100 -7.15 -11.92 -9.61
N LYS A 101 -7.32 -13.24 -9.64
CA LYS A 101 -8.58 -13.87 -10.04
C LYS A 101 -9.75 -13.48 -9.13
N LEU A 102 -9.44 -13.24 -7.86
CA LEU A 102 -10.37 -12.71 -6.87
C LEU A 102 -9.60 -11.74 -5.96
N GLY A 103 -9.88 -10.46 -6.11
CA GLY A 103 -9.35 -9.41 -5.25
C GLY A 103 -10.36 -9.00 -4.19
N ILE A 104 -9.96 -9.04 -2.93
CA ILE A 104 -10.83 -8.74 -1.78
C ILE A 104 -10.29 -7.53 -1.04
N ALA A 105 -11.13 -6.49 -0.87
CA ALA A 105 -10.82 -5.34 -0.04
C ALA A 105 -11.27 -5.56 1.41
N MET A 106 -10.46 -5.15 2.38
CA MET A 106 -10.84 -5.13 3.79
C MET A 106 -11.90 -4.07 4.08
N GLY A 107 -12.72 -4.29 5.09
CA GLY A 107 -13.81 -3.38 5.46
C GLY A 107 -13.38 -1.96 5.83
N GLN A 108 -12.18 -1.78 6.39
CA GLN A 108 -11.59 -0.47 6.70
C GLN A 108 -10.91 0.22 5.52
N SER A 109 -10.80 -0.43 4.35
CA SER A 109 -10.15 0.14 3.17
C SER A 109 -10.77 1.46 2.71
N THR A 110 -9.98 2.28 2.03
CA THR A 110 -10.49 3.51 1.41
C THR A 110 -11.54 3.20 0.34
N PRO A 111 -12.44 4.14 0.02
CA PRO A 111 -13.45 3.95 -1.03
C PRO A 111 -12.85 3.50 -2.36
N TYR A 112 -11.70 4.05 -2.72
CA TYR A 112 -11.00 3.70 -3.95
C TYR A 112 -10.56 2.22 -4.00
N VAL A 113 -10.00 1.69 -2.90
CA VAL A 113 -9.58 0.28 -2.82
C VAL A 113 -10.80 -0.65 -2.86
N LYS A 114 -11.91 -0.24 -2.26
CA LYS A 114 -13.17 -0.99 -2.32
C LYS A 114 -13.78 -1.03 -3.72
N GLU A 115 -13.63 0.06 -4.47
CA GLU A 115 -14.18 0.18 -5.84
C GLU A 115 -13.48 -0.76 -6.84
N ILE A 116 -12.18 -0.99 -6.68
CA ILE A 116 -11.40 -1.86 -7.59
C ILE A 116 -11.43 -3.36 -7.19
N ALA A 117 -11.99 -3.70 -6.03
CA ALA A 117 -12.05 -5.07 -5.54
C ALA A 117 -13.30 -5.80 -6.05
N ASP A 118 -13.17 -7.10 -6.29
CA ASP A 118 -14.31 -7.97 -6.66
C ASP A 118 -15.26 -8.18 -5.49
N LYS A 119 -14.71 -8.25 -4.27
CA LYS A 119 -15.47 -8.43 -3.02
C LYS A 119 -14.93 -7.55 -1.91
N ILE A 120 -15.78 -7.28 -0.92
CA ILE A 120 -15.40 -6.58 0.30
C ILE A 120 -15.68 -7.51 1.47
N THR A 121 -14.69 -7.65 2.35
CA THR A 121 -14.83 -8.39 3.60
C THR A 121 -15.01 -7.45 4.79
N TYR A 122 -15.10 -8.00 6.01
CA TYR A 122 -15.14 -7.22 7.25
C TYR A 122 -13.82 -6.49 7.53
N SER A 123 -13.83 -5.63 8.51
CA SER A 123 -12.63 -4.91 8.94
C SER A 123 -11.65 -5.83 9.70
N ASN A 124 -10.44 -5.32 9.94
CA ASN A 124 -9.42 -6.03 10.69
C ASN A 124 -9.78 -6.26 12.18
N ILE A 125 -10.68 -5.44 12.75
CA ILE A 125 -11.19 -5.62 14.12
C ILE A 125 -12.41 -6.56 14.18
N GLU A 126 -12.90 -7.01 13.04
CA GLU A 126 -14.05 -7.92 12.88
C GLU A 126 -13.63 -9.23 12.19
N ASP A 127 -12.36 -9.62 12.32
CA ASP A 127 -11.79 -10.84 11.74
C ASP A 127 -12.01 -11.00 10.23
N GLY A 128 -11.95 -9.88 9.48
CA GLY A 128 -12.27 -9.82 8.06
C GLY A 128 -11.48 -10.79 7.17
N VAL A 129 -10.21 -11.09 7.51
CA VAL A 129 -9.42 -12.08 6.77
C VAL A 129 -9.98 -13.49 6.97
N ALA A 130 -10.28 -13.88 8.22
CA ALA A 130 -10.88 -15.18 8.51
C ALA A 130 -12.24 -15.34 7.81
N TYR A 131 -13.09 -14.30 7.90
CA TYR A 131 -14.37 -14.30 7.19
C TYR A 131 -14.21 -14.48 5.68
N ALA A 132 -13.23 -13.81 5.07
CA ALA A 132 -12.98 -13.94 3.64
C ALA A 132 -12.57 -15.36 3.25
N LEU A 133 -11.70 -15.99 4.05
CA LEU A 133 -11.25 -17.37 3.81
C LEU A 133 -12.42 -18.37 3.92
N ASP A 134 -13.31 -18.18 4.88
CA ASP A 134 -14.39 -19.12 5.17
C ASP A 134 -15.62 -18.93 4.26
N ASN A 135 -15.85 -17.72 3.72
CA ASN A 135 -17.12 -17.37 3.09
C ASN A 135 -17.01 -16.76 1.68
N LEU A 136 -15.83 -16.25 1.29
CA LEU A 136 -15.70 -15.51 0.03
C LEU A 136 -14.81 -16.21 -1.02
N ILE A 137 -14.02 -17.21 -0.61
CA ILE A 137 -13.08 -17.96 -1.48
C ILE A 137 -13.65 -19.30 -1.90
#